data_46bae2323fe91fd7618afdfa08c393e0
#
_entry.id   46bae2323fe91fd7618afdfa08c393e0
#
_cell.length_a   1.000
_cell.length_b   1.000
_cell.length_c   1.000
_cell.angle_alpha   90.00
_cell.angle_beta   90.00
_cell.angle_gamma   90.00
#
_symmetry.space_group_name_H-M   'P 1'
#
loop_
_entity.id
_entity.type
_entity.pdbx_description
1 polymer ?
#
loop_
_entity_poly.entity_id
_entity_poly.type
_entity_poly.pdbx_seq_one_letter_code
_entity_poly.pdbx_strand_id
1 'polypeptide(L)'
;MANLIKVHGSQNSFFILDQTKLKTALTDDQLRKLAQHLTNHQTGLLGGADGLLVVNKPTRPGALAQMRVINADGSEASMCGNGLRTVARYLAERDQKKSFKVDTMDASLQVRREKDFAPDVPAFAVEISPVRFNKEALPFDNLGHDRLLGTPVPELAPQLTFSAIAIPNPHLISFVSQKVIEGPLLGELGPYLNGDNPYFSDGVNVNFAHIIGPNRLFVRTYERGVGFTNACGTGISATSLAFVLLHGDQGAFDEPITVYNPGGMVKTVVHYQDRRYWVELVGNATFTHHIKVEEADLHQASVNAENCTITATGEQAAYEQFIRHLPKFNLSQRN
;
A
#
# COMPACT_ATOMS: atom_id res chain seq x y z
N MET A 1 0.55 27.94 14.17
CA MET A 1 -0.33 27.18 13.24
C MET A 1 0.52 26.17 12.50
N ALA A 2 0.07 24.92 12.42
CA ALA A 2 0.65 23.81 11.67
C ALA A 2 -0.36 23.34 10.61
N ASN A 3 0.08 22.49 9.69
CA ASN A 3 -0.77 21.93 8.64
C ASN A 3 -0.77 20.42 8.72
N LEU A 4 -1.96 19.82 8.62
CA LEU A 4 -2.19 18.43 8.30
C LEU A 4 -2.86 18.34 6.94
N ILE A 5 -2.66 17.23 6.23
CA ILE A 5 -3.38 16.95 4.98
C ILE A 5 -4.00 15.57 5.11
N LYS A 6 -5.33 15.46 4.91
CA LYS A 6 -5.97 14.16 4.79
C LYS A 6 -5.88 13.68 3.35
N VAL A 7 -5.38 12.45 3.17
CA VAL A 7 -4.99 11.90 1.86
C VAL A 7 -5.42 10.44 1.72
N HIS A 8 -5.42 9.91 0.50
CA HIS A 8 -5.48 8.47 0.28
C HIS A 8 -4.76 8.01 -0.99
N GLY A 9 -4.27 6.76 -0.97
CA GLY A 9 -3.89 5.99 -2.13
C GLY A 9 -4.79 4.76 -2.25
N SER A 10 -5.59 4.64 -3.32
CA SER A 10 -6.53 3.52 -3.53
C SER A 10 -7.48 3.29 -2.34
N GLN A 11 -8.03 4.38 -1.78
CA GLN A 11 -8.91 4.43 -0.60
C GLN A 11 -8.26 4.02 0.74
N ASN A 12 -6.99 3.69 0.77
CA ASN A 12 -6.23 3.56 2.01
C ASN A 12 -5.81 4.95 2.48
N SER A 13 -6.38 5.42 3.58
CA SER A 13 -6.40 6.83 3.98
C SER A 13 -5.42 7.17 5.10
N PHE A 14 -4.87 8.39 5.06
CA PHE A 14 -3.88 8.84 6.03
C PHE A 14 -4.02 10.33 6.32
N PHE A 15 -3.40 10.76 7.42
CA PHE A 15 -3.02 12.15 7.63
C PHE A 15 -1.52 12.31 7.36
N ILE A 16 -1.11 13.38 6.66
CA ILE A 16 0.30 13.77 6.51
C ILE A 16 0.61 14.88 7.51
N LEU A 17 1.67 14.69 8.30
CA LEU A 17 2.29 15.69 9.17
C LEU A 17 3.74 15.91 8.76
N ASP A 18 4.09 17.12 8.36
CA ASP A 18 5.49 17.50 8.09
C ASP A 18 6.12 18.11 9.34
N GLN A 19 6.86 17.30 10.09
CA GLN A 19 7.58 17.76 11.28
C GLN A 19 8.70 18.76 10.98
N THR A 20 9.20 18.81 9.74
CA THR A 20 10.23 19.77 9.35
C THR A 20 9.71 21.22 9.30
N LYS A 21 8.40 21.41 9.35
CA LYS A 21 7.70 22.70 9.34
C LYS A 21 7.23 23.15 10.72
N LEU A 22 7.39 22.30 11.74
CA LEU A 22 7.03 22.64 13.12
C LEU A 22 8.15 23.41 13.81
N LYS A 23 7.80 24.22 14.79
CA LYS A 23 8.77 24.89 15.66
C LYS A 23 9.49 23.88 16.53
N THR A 24 8.75 22.89 17.03
CA THR A 24 9.27 21.79 17.84
C THR A 24 8.76 20.46 17.28
N ALA A 25 9.65 19.51 17.02
CA ALA A 25 9.25 18.18 16.57
C ALA A 25 8.53 17.42 17.71
N LEU A 26 7.52 16.63 17.35
CA LEU A 26 6.87 15.72 18.28
C LEU A 26 7.80 14.57 18.64
N THR A 27 7.74 14.13 19.89
CA THR A 27 8.40 12.88 20.32
C THR A 27 7.66 11.66 19.78
N ASP A 28 8.29 10.48 19.82
CA ASP A 28 7.66 9.23 19.35
C ASP A 28 6.38 8.91 20.14
N ASP A 29 6.34 9.19 21.44
CA ASP A 29 5.14 9.02 22.27
C ASP A 29 4.01 9.98 21.84
N GLN A 30 4.34 11.23 21.56
CA GLN A 30 3.38 12.21 21.06
C GLN A 30 2.86 11.84 19.67
N LEU A 31 3.73 11.37 18.76
CA LEU A 31 3.32 10.89 17.44
C LEU A 31 2.36 9.70 17.54
N ARG A 32 2.64 8.76 18.44
CA ARG A 32 1.79 7.59 18.68
C ARG A 32 0.41 7.99 19.20
N LYS A 33 0.37 8.86 20.21
CA LYS A 33 -0.90 9.40 20.76
C LYS A 33 -1.67 10.20 19.71
N LEU A 34 -0.99 11.04 18.93
CA LEU A 34 -1.62 11.83 17.87
C LEU A 34 -2.19 10.91 16.76
N ALA A 35 -1.45 9.88 16.35
CA ALA A 35 -1.94 8.91 15.39
C ALA A 35 -3.22 8.23 15.89
N GLN A 36 -3.19 7.64 17.09
CA GLN A 36 -4.36 6.99 17.71
C GLN A 36 -5.57 7.92 17.82
N HIS A 37 -5.33 9.20 18.15
CA HIS A 37 -6.41 10.20 18.26
C HIS A 37 -7.00 10.57 16.90
N LEU A 38 -6.15 10.94 15.92
CA LEU A 38 -6.61 11.40 14.61
C LEU A 38 -7.27 10.30 13.77
N THR A 39 -6.75 9.07 13.89
CA THR A 39 -7.13 7.97 12.99
C THR A 39 -8.31 7.13 13.49
N ASN A 40 -8.77 7.34 14.70
CA ASN A 40 -9.92 6.62 15.25
C ASN A 40 -11.16 6.81 14.34
N HIS A 41 -11.72 5.72 13.82
CA HIS A 41 -12.86 5.78 12.89
C HIS A 41 -14.16 6.28 13.51
N GLN A 42 -14.31 6.23 14.84
CA GLN A 42 -15.51 6.70 15.54
C GLN A 42 -15.41 8.14 16.01
N THR A 43 -14.23 8.55 16.49
CA THR A 43 -14.03 9.84 17.16
C THR A 43 -12.98 10.73 16.49
N GLY A 44 -12.21 10.17 15.56
CA GLY A 44 -11.12 10.87 14.88
C GLY A 44 -11.61 11.89 13.86
N LEU A 45 -10.71 12.80 13.50
CA LEU A 45 -11.01 13.90 12.59
C LEU A 45 -11.44 13.38 11.21
N LEU A 46 -12.53 13.93 10.67
CA LEU A 46 -13.07 13.55 9.35
C LEU A 46 -13.36 12.04 9.20
N GLY A 47 -13.77 11.35 10.27
CA GLY A 47 -14.06 9.91 10.28
C GLY A 47 -12.81 9.02 10.36
N GLY A 48 -11.70 9.55 10.88
CA GLY A 48 -10.47 8.80 11.09
C GLY A 48 -9.68 8.51 9.81
N ALA A 49 -8.72 7.59 9.92
CA ALA A 49 -7.86 7.14 8.83
C ALA A 49 -7.14 5.82 9.21
N ASP A 50 -6.39 5.22 8.30
CA ASP A 50 -5.63 4.00 8.56
C ASP A 50 -4.28 4.27 9.24
N GLY A 51 -3.81 5.53 9.22
CA GLY A 51 -2.56 5.93 9.89
C GLY A 51 -2.18 7.39 9.71
N LEU A 52 -1.05 7.74 10.34
CA LEU A 52 -0.36 9.02 10.26
C LEU A 52 0.96 8.85 9.51
N LEU A 53 1.16 9.61 8.43
CA LEU A 53 2.40 9.70 7.68
C LEU A 53 3.20 10.90 8.17
N VAL A 54 4.36 10.64 8.74
CA VAL A 54 5.22 11.67 9.31
C VAL A 54 6.39 11.94 8.38
N VAL A 55 6.51 13.19 7.91
CA VAL A 55 7.62 13.64 7.08
C VAL A 55 8.70 14.24 7.96
N ASN A 56 9.89 13.67 7.88
CA ASN A 56 11.10 14.09 8.61
C ASN A 56 12.22 14.52 7.66
N LYS A 57 13.30 15.06 8.20
CA LYS A 57 14.56 15.23 7.47
C LYS A 57 15.08 13.86 7.00
N PRO A 58 15.75 13.80 5.83
CA PRO A 58 16.29 12.55 5.33
C PRO A 58 17.34 11.98 6.29
N THR A 59 17.44 10.66 6.34
CA THR A 59 18.41 9.92 7.14
C THR A 59 19.56 9.35 6.32
N ARG A 60 19.38 9.26 4.98
CA ARG A 60 20.37 8.73 4.04
C ARG A 60 20.76 9.78 3.00
N PRO A 61 22.02 9.79 2.53
CA PRO A 61 22.47 10.70 1.49
C PRO A 61 21.65 10.55 0.20
N GLY A 62 21.28 11.68 -0.41
CA GLY A 62 20.54 11.72 -1.69
C GLY A 62 19.04 11.61 -1.58
N ALA A 63 18.48 11.32 -0.41
CA ALA A 63 17.05 11.39 -0.17
C ALA A 63 16.60 12.83 0.09
N LEU A 64 15.35 13.14 -0.27
CA LEU A 64 14.74 14.45 -0.07
C LEU A 64 14.14 14.58 1.34
N ALA A 65 13.56 13.50 1.84
CA ALA A 65 12.92 13.42 3.15
C ALA A 65 12.88 11.97 3.63
N GLN A 66 12.51 11.77 4.90
CA GLN A 66 12.11 10.48 5.43
C GLN A 66 10.60 10.47 5.64
N MET A 67 9.95 9.36 5.31
CA MET A 67 8.58 9.04 5.68
C MET A 67 8.57 7.98 6.78
N ARG A 68 7.85 8.23 7.87
CA ARG A 68 7.47 7.23 8.87
C ARG A 68 5.97 6.97 8.76
N VAL A 69 5.56 5.75 9.05
CA VAL A 69 4.14 5.33 9.00
C VAL A 69 3.73 4.86 10.37
N ILE A 70 2.89 5.64 11.04
CA ILE A 70 2.32 5.27 12.34
C ILE A 70 0.89 4.79 12.10
N ASN A 71 0.62 3.52 12.36
CA ASN A 71 -0.69 2.90 12.20
C ASN A 71 -1.71 3.44 13.23
N ALA A 72 -2.99 3.14 13.02
CA ALA A 72 -4.07 3.56 13.91
C ALA A 72 -3.97 2.98 15.34
N ASP A 73 -3.31 1.83 15.51
CA ASP A 73 -3.01 1.24 16.84
C ASP A 73 -1.78 1.86 17.52
N GLY A 74 -1.07 2.75 16.84
CA GLY A 74 0.16 3.40 17.31
C GLY A 74 1.43 2.60 17.02
N SER A 75 1.35 1.44 16.38
CA SER A 75 2.52 0.72 15.88
C SER A 75 3.15 1.43 14.68
N GLU A 76 4.43 1.19 14.41
CA GLU A 76 5.12 1.76 13.25
C GLU A 76 5.34 0.69 12.19
N ALA A 77 4.89 0.96 10.96
CA ALA A 77 5.14 0.10 9.81
C ALA A 77 6.42 0.51 9.09
N SER A 78 7.18 -0.48 8.60
CA SER A 78 8.44 -0.24 7.89
C SER A 78 8.24 0.47 6.54
N MET A 79 7.08 0.25 5.89
CA MET A 79 6.74 0.85 4.60
C MET A 79 5.23 0.75 4.32
N CYS A 80 4.70 1.72 3.58
CA CYS A 80 3.36 1.68 2.99
C CYS A 80 3.40 2.31 1.60
N GLY A 81 3.21 1.51 0.54
CA GLY A 81 3.26 1.99 -0.84
C GLY A 81 2.17 3.02 -1.16
N ASN A 82 0.96 2.87 -0.58
CA ASN A 82 -0.13 3.82 -0.73
C ASN A 82 0.20 5.17 -0.06
N GLY A 83 0.72 5.12 1.17
CA GLY A 83 1.18 6.30 1.90
C GLY A 83 2.36 6.97 1.20
N LEU A 84 3.33 6.19 0.70
CA LEU A 84 4.51 6.73 0.01
C LEU A 84 4.14 7.54 -1.24
N ARG A 85 3.13 7.13 -2.02
CA ARG A 85 2.63 7.91 -3.16
C ARG A 85 2.10 9.28 -2.74
N THR A 86 1.34 9.34 -1.64
CA THR A 86 0.78 10.59 -1.14
C THR A 86 1.84 11.52 -0.56
N VAL A 87 2.83 10.98 0.14
CA VAL A 87 4.00 11.75 0.61
C VAL A 87 4.86 12.20 -0.56
N ALA A 88 5.04 11.36 -1.60
CA ALA A 88 5.76 11.74 -2.81
C ALA A 88 5.11 12.96 -3.50
N ARG A 89 3.77 12.97 -3.60
CA ARG A 89 3.03 14.14 -4.10
C ARG A 89 3.26 15.36 -3.21
N TYR A 90 3.11 15.23 -1.91
CA TYR A 90 3.33 16.31 -0.96
C TYR A 90 4.71 16.95 -1.14
N LEU A 91 5.75 16.12 -1.18
CA LEU A 91 7.13 16.58 -1.35
C LEU A 91 7.38 17.19 -2.73
N ALA A 92 6.80 16.59 -3.79
CA ALA A 92 6.91 17.10 -5.14
C ALA A 92 6.33 18.52 -5.28
N GLU A 93 5.17 18.78 -4.67
CA GLU A 93 4.52 20.09 -4.65
C GLU A 93 5.27 21.07 -3.74
N ARG A 94 5.72 20.64 -2.55
CA ARG A 94 6.47 21.45 -1.60
C ARG A 94 7.79 21.95 -2.18
N ASP A 95 8.56 21.07 -2.83
CA ASP A 95 9.95 21.32 -3.24
C ASP A 95 10.09 21.51 -4.77
N GLN A 96 8.97 21.53 -5.52
CA GLN A 96 8.91 21.68 -6.98
C GLN A 96 9.80 20.66 -7.72
N LYS A 97 9.83 19.41 -7.24
CA LYS A 97 10.60 18.31 -7.80
C LYS A 97 9.69 17.22 -8.37
N LYS A 98 10.05 16.69 -9.54
CA LYS A 98 9.26 15.63 -10.21
C LYS A 98 9.74 14.21 -9.88
N SER A 99 11.02 14.04 -9.50
CA SER A 99 11.64 12.74 -9.24
C SER A 99 12.71 12.90 -8.17
N PHE A 100 12.68 12.04 -7.13
CA PHE A 100 13.58 12.08 -5.99
C PHE A 100 13.48 10.78 -5.18
N LYS A 101 14.32 10.66 -4.15
CA LYS A 101 14.25 9.54 -3.21
C LYS A 101 13.61 9.97 -1.89
N VAL A 102 12.85 9.04 -1.30
CA VAL A 102 12.28 9.16 0.04
C VAL A 102 12.78 7.99 0.89
N ASP A 103 13.32 8.30 2.07
CA ASP A 103 13.70 7.29 3.02
C ASP A 103 12.46 6.70 3.70
N THR A 104 12.44 5.39 3.83
CA THR A 104 11.56 4.63 4.72
C THR A 104 12.39 4.04 5.86
N MET A 105 11.82 3.22 6.72
CA MET A 105 12.57 2.57 7.80
C MET A 105 13.80 1.82 7.26
N ASP A 106 13.62 1.01 6.21
CA ASP A 106 14.63 0.06 5.74
C ASP A 106 15.36 0.50 4.46
N ALA A 107 14.76 1.37 3.64
CA ALA A 107 15.26 1.67 2.30
C ALA A 107 15.11 3.14 1.92
N SER A 108 15.86 3.57 0.91
CA SER A 108 15.68 4.84 0.22
C SER A 108 15.08 4.54 -1.16
N LEU A 109 13.81 4.89 -1.34
CA LEU A 109 13.00 4.47 -2.48
C LEU A 109 12.83 5.60 -3.49
N GLN A 110 12.95 5.28 -4.78
CA GLN A 110 12.71 6.23 -5.85
C GLN A 110 11.21 6.51 -5.97
N VAL A 111 10.88 7.79 -6.11
CA VAL A 111 9.50 8.25 -6.34
C VAL A 111 9.49 9.28 -7.46
N ARG A 112 8.40 9.33 -8.24
CA ARG A 112 8.24 10.35 -9.27
C ARG A 112 6.78 10.65 -9.56
N ARG A 113 6.52 11.87 -10.07
CA ARG A 113 5.22 12.23 -10.61
C ARG A 113 4.99 11.51 -11.94
N GLU A 114 3.78 10.96 -12.10
CA GLU A 114 3.29 10.34 -13.32
C GLU A 114 2.18 11.15 -13.98
N LYS A 115 1.77 10.72 -15.17
CA LYS A 115 0.57 11.26 -15.83
C LYS A 115 -0.66 10.92 -15.01
N ASP A 116 -1.49 11.92 -14.76
CA ASP A 116 -2.73 11.77 -14.01
C ASP A 116 -3.62 10.68 -14.63
N PHE A 117 -4.30 9.91 -13.81
CA PHE A 117 -5.20 8.84 -14.27
C PHE A 117 -6.48 9.40 -14.92
N ALA A 118 -6.92 10.55 -14.44
CA ALA A 118 -8.02 11.36 -14.95
C ALA A 118 -7.83 12.82 -14.50
N PRO A 119 -8.62 13.79 -15.01
CA PRO A 119 -8.62 15.14 -14.43
C PRO A 119 -8.83 15.07 -12.91
N ASP A 120 -8.00 15.82 -12.18
CA ASP A 120 -7.99 15.88 -10.71
C ASP A 120 -7.78 14.51 -10.00
N VAL A 121 -7.17 13.54 -10.69
CA VAL A 121 -6.70 12.27 -10.13
C VAL A 121 -5.19 12.12 -10.33
N PRO A 122 -4.38 12.88 -9.58
CA PRO A 122 -2.93 12.87 -9.70
C PRO A 122 -2.35 11.50 -9.39
N ALA A 123 -1.35 11.06 -10.20
CA ALA A 123 -0.70 9.78 -10.03
C ALA A 123 0.80 9.92 -9.75
N PHE A 124 1.31 9.04 -8.91
CA PHE A 124 2.71 8.96 -8.53
C PHE A 124 3.20 7.52 -8.60
N ALA A 125 4.42 7.36 -9.09
CA ALA A 125 5.17 6.13 -9.09
C ALA A 125 6.05 6.04 -7.86
N VAL A 126 6.11 4.86 -7.26
CA VAL A 126 7.01 4.54 -6.14
C VAL A 126 7.68 3.19 -6.39
N GLU A 127 8.96 3.12 -6.09
CA GLU A 127 9.72 1.88 -6.09
C GLU A 127 9.26 0.98 -4.94
N ILE A 128 9.03 -0.29 -5.26
CA ILE A 128 8.75 -1.35 -4.30
C ILE A 128 9.89 -2.37 -4.39
N SER A 129 10.71 -2.38 -3.37
CA SER A 129 11.91 -3.21 -3.23
C SER A 129 12.29 -3.39 -1.75
N PRO A 130 13.20 -4.30 -1.38
CA PRO A 130 13.78 -5.37 -2.18
C PRO A 130 12.82 -6.54 -2.41
N VAL A 131 13.08 -7.32 -3.48
CA VAL A 131 12.39 -8.60 -3.74
C VAL A 131 13.23 -9.76 -3.27
N ARG A 132 12.61 -10.73 -2.58
CA ARG A 132 13.25 -11.97 -2.11
C ARG A 132 12.30 -13.15 -2.29
N PHE A 133 12.90 -14.34 -2.56
CA PHE A 133 12.17 -15.61 -2.77
C PHE A 133 12.54 -16.69 -1.74
N ASN A 134 13.42 -16.38 -0.82
CA ASN A 134 13.95 -17.32 0.15
C ASN A 134 13.10 -17.38 1.43
N LYS A 135 13.17 -18.50 2.13
CA LYS A 135 12.47 -18.74 3.39
C LYS A 135 12.88 -17.79 4.52
N GLU A 136 14.08 -17.21 4.49
CA GLU A 136 14.52 -16.24 5.49
C GLU A 136 13.68 -14.94 5.48
N ALA A 137 13.26 -14.51 4.28
CA ALA A 137 12.44 -13.33 4.11
C ALA A 137 10.93 -13.62 4.12
N LEU A 138 10.55 -14.90 3.91
CA LEU A 138 9.19 -15.39 3.93
C LEU A 138 9.20 -16.80 4.52
N PRO A 139 9.18 -16.94 5.86
CA PRO A 139 9.21 -18.25 6.52
C PRO A 139 7.95 -19.06 6.21
N PHE A 140 8.15 -20.28 5.72
CA PHE A 140 7.11 -21.30 5.57
C PHE A 140 7.71 -22.70 5.74
N ASP A 141 6.93 -23.64 6.28
CA ASP A 141 7.33 -25.02 6.55
C ASP A 141 6.27 -26.02 6.10
N ASN A 142 6.61 -27.29 6.13
CA ASN A 142 5.70 -28.43 5.87
C ASN A 142 5.00 -28.43 4.50
N LEU A 143 5.53 -27.68 3.50
CA LEU A 143 5.00 -27.63 2.15
C LEU A 143 5.84 -28.41 1.12
N GLY A 144 6.87 -29.15 1.58
CA GLY A 144 7.71 -30.00 0.73
C GLY A 144 8.63 -29.26 -0.26
N HIS A 145 8.73 -27.94 -0.14
CA HIS A 145 9.48 -27.08 -1.08
C HIS A 145 10.32 -26.03 -0.34
N ASP A 146 11.45 -25.65 -0.92
CA ASP A 146 12.29 -24.54 -0.42
C ASP A 146 11.94 -23.20 -1.06
N ARG A 147 11.24 -23.24 -2.18
CA ARG A 147 10.75 -22.07 -2.92
C ARG A 147 9.43 -22.41 -3.59
N LEU A 148 8.50 -21.48 -3.56
CA LEU A 148 7.23 -21.57 -4.28
C LEU A 148 7.22 -20.56 -5.42
N LEU A 149 7.07 -21.04 -6.66
CA LEU A 149 6.85 -20.22 -7.83
C LEU A 149 6.00 -21.01 -8.84
N GLY A 150 4.69 -20.75 -8.86
CA GLY A 150 3.72 -21.51 -9.62
C GLY A 150 3.63 -22.98 -9.17
N THR A 151 3.93 -23.26 -7.91
CA THR A 151 4.07 -24.62 -7.36
C THR A 151 2.72 -25.13 -6.86
N PRO A 152 2.28 -26.35 -7.22
CA PRO A 152 1.12 -27.00 -6.61
C PRO A 152 1.38 -27.21 -5.11
N VAL A 153 0.43 -26.81 -4.26
CA VAL A 153 0.47 -27.00 -2.81
C VAL A 153 -0.91 -27.51 -2.36
N PRO A 154 -1.15 -28.83 -2.50
CA PRO A 154 -2.44 -29.43 -2.18
C PRO A 154 -2.89 -29.22 -0.72
N GLU A 155 -1.93 -29.09 0.18
CA GLU A 155 -2.14 -28.83 1.62
C GLU A 155 -2.88 -27.49 1.86
N LEU A 156 -2.67 -26.52 0.99
CA LEU A 156 -3.34 -25.20 1.07
C LEU A 156 -4.64 -25.18 0.27
N ALA A 157 -4.58 -25.66 -0.97
CA ALA A 157 -5.75 -25.82 -1.83
C ALA A 157 -5.44 -26.80 -2.99
N PRO A 158 -6.12 -27.95 -3.08
CA PRO A 158 -5.74 -29.06 -3.98
C PRO A 158 -5.68 -28.73 -5.48
N GLN A 159 -6.37 -27.66 -5.92
CA GLN A 159 -6.46 -27.29 -7.33
C GLN A 159 -5.70 -26.01 -7.68
N LEU A 160 -4.97 -25.43 -6.73
CA LEU A 160 -4.26 -24.19 -6.92
C LEU A 160 -2.75 -24.38 -6.93
N THR A 161 -2.09 -23.47 -7.63
CA THR A 161 -0.64 -23.29 -7.52
C THR A 161 -0.33 -21.99 -6.79
N PHE A 162 0.78 -21.97 -6.08
CA PHE A 162 1.16 -20.81 -5.28
C PHE A 162 2.57 -20.33 -5.58
N SER A 163 2.77 -19.04 -5.39
CA SER A 163 4.09 -18.39 -5.40
C SER A 163 4.29 -17.66 -4.08
N ALA A 164 5.47 -17.75 -3.50
CA ALA A 164 5.86 -17.08 -2.28
C ALA A 164 6.93 -16.02 -2.59
N ILE A 165 6.62 -14.74 -2.36
CA ILE A 165 7.50 -13.59 -2.67
C ILE A 165 7.44 -12.59 -1.51
N ALA A 166 8.62 -12.20 -0.99
CA ALA A 166 8.73 -11.08 -0.06
C ALA A 166 9.11 -9.79 -0.80
N ILE A 167 8.35 -8.67 -0.55
CA ILE A 167 8.57 -7.37 -1.23
C ILE A 167 8.09 -6.14 -0.40
N PRO A 168 8.76 -5.73 0.67
CA PRO A 168 9.63 -6.54 1.53
C PRO A 168 8.87 -7.55 2.40
N ASN A 169 7.58 -7.28 2.70
CA ASN A 169 6.73 -8.17 3.51
C ASN A 169 6.31 -9.45 2.75
N PRO A 170 5.92 -10.51 3.47
CA PRO A 170 5.65 -11.81 2.87
C PRO A 170 4.30 -11.86 2.14
N HIS A 171 4.31 -12.37 0.90
CA HIS A 171 3.13 -12.57 0.06
C HIS A 171 3.06 -13.98 -0.50
N LEU A 172 1.91 -14.62 -0.33
CA LEU A 172 1.50 -15.85 -0.99
C LEU A 172 0.52 -15.49 -2.11
N ILE A 173 0.83 -15.88 -3.34
CA ILE A 173 0.09 -15.49 -4.54
C ILE A 173 -0.46 -16.72 -5.24
N SER A 174 -1.70 -16.69 -5.69
CA SER A 174 -2.31 -17.70 -6.56
C SER A 174 -3.07 -17.04 -7.70
N PHE A 175 -2.83 -17.50 -8.95
CA PHE A 175 -3.62 -17.11 -10.11
C PHE A 175 -4.85 -18.01 -10.20
N VAL A 176 -6.02 -17.38 -10.23
CA VAL A 176 -7.30 -18.08 -10.09
C VAL A 176 -8.33 -17.63 -11.12
N SER A 177 -9.35 -18.47 -11.35
CA SER A 177 -10.48 -18.07 -12.18
C SER A 177 -11.32 -16.98 -11.53
N GLN A 178 -12.13 -16.26 -12.33
CA GLN A 178 -13.07 -15.26 -11.81
C GLN A 178 -13.99 -15.84 -10.74
N LYS A 179 -14.52 -17.06 -10.93
CA LYS A 179 -15.38 -17.73 -9.97
C LYS A 179 -14.70 -17.93 -8.61
N VAL A 180 -13.41 -18.24 -8.59
CA VAL A 180 -12.65 -18.47 -7.35
C VAL A 180 -12.37 -17.15 -6.64
N ILE A 181 -11.95 -16.08 -7.37
CA ILE A 181 -11.64 -14.80 -6.75
C ILE A 181 -12.89 -14.09 -6.20
N GLU A 182 -14.05 -14.31 -6.78
CA GLU A 182 -15.35 -13.83 -6.29
C GLU A 182 -15.93 -14.71 -5.17
N GLY A 183 -15.41 -15.94 -5.02
CA GLY A 183 -15.86 -16.92 -4.03
C GLY A 183 -15.28 -16.71 -2.61
N PRO A 184 -15.59 -17.63 -1.67
CA PRO A 184 -15.21 -17.52 -0.28
C PRO A 184 -13.77 -17.95 0.05
N LEU A 185 -13.10 -18.68 -0.85
CA LEU A 185 -11.83 -19.37 -0.55
C LEU A 185 -10.73 -18.46 0.00
N LEU A 186 -10.61 -17.22 -0.50
CA LEU A 186 -9.63 -16.27 0.05
C LEU A 186 -9.97 -15.89 1.50
N GLY A 187 -11.27 -15.77 1.83
CA GLY A 187 -11.75 -15.49 3.19
C GLY A 187 -11.63 -16.66 4.15
N GLU A 188 -11.45 -17.87 3.63
CA GLU A 188 -11.18 -19.08 4.42
C GLU A 188 -9.67 -19.25 4.61
N LEU A 189 -8.89 -19.15 3.52
CA LEU A 189 -7.45 -19.36 3.54
C LEU A 189 -6.69 -18.24 4.26
N GLY A 190 -7.11 -16.99 4.08
CA GLY A 190 -6.48 -15.82 4.70
C GLY A 190 -6.42 -15.91 6.23
N PRO A 191 -7.55 -16.03 6.94
CA PRO A 191 -7.56 -16.22 8.40
C PRO A 191 -6.83 -17.48 8.85
N TYR A 192 -6.96 -18.59 8.11
CA TYR A 192 -6.28 -19.85 8.45
C TYR A 192 -4.76 -19.66 8.46
N LEU A 193 -4.18 -19.07 7.42
CA LEU A 193 -2.72 -18.87 7.31
C LEU A 193 -2.17 -17.75 8.20
N ASN A 194 -3.04 -16.98 8.83
CA ASN A 194 -2.68 -15.94 9.81
C ASN A 194 -3.08 -16.29 11.25
N GLY A 195 -3.66 -17.47 11.47
CA GLY A 195 -3.93 -18.08 12.77
C GLY A 195 -2.91 -19.18 13.11
N ASP A 196 -3.31 -20.08 14.00
CA ASP A 196 -2.52 -21.27 14.32
C ASP A 196 -2.53 -22.23 13.14
N ASN A 197 -1.39 -22.36 12.47
CA ASN A 197 -1.22 -23.21 11.28
C ASN A 197 0.22 -23.72 11.17
N PRO A 198 0.45 -24.91 10.57
CA PRO A 198 1.80 -25.49 10.48
C PRO A 198 2.64 -24.95 9.32
N TYR A 199 2.12 -24.03 8.49
CA TYR A 199 2.76 -23.62 7.23
C TYR A 199 3.42 -22.24 7.31
N PHE A 200 2.78 -21.26 7.90
CA PHE A 200 3.26 -19.88 8.00
C PHE A 200 3.19 -19.41 9.45
N SER A 201 4.22 -19.70 10.23
CA SER A 201 4.29 -19.37 11.67
C SER A 201 4.10 -17.88 11.96
N ASP A 202 4.59 -17.02 11.06
CA ASP A 202 4.53 -15.56 11.20
C ASP A 202 3.33 -14.95 10.44
N GLY A 203 2.47 -15.80 9.86
CA GLY A 203 1.41 -15.38 8.96
C GLY A 203 1.93 -14.87 7.61
N VAL A 204 1.02 -14.64 6.68
CA VAL A 204 1.33 -14.22 5.31
C VAL A 204 0.19 -13.41 4.70
N ASN A 205 0.52 -12.41 3.85
CA ASN A 205 -0.48 -11.74 3.03
C ASN A 205 -0.90 -12.67 1.88
N VAL A 206 -2.16 -13.05 1.80
CA VAL A 206 -2.67 -13.95 0.76
C VAL A 206 -3.30 -13.14 -0.37
N ASN A 207 -2.82 -13.36 -1.60
CA ASN A 207 -3.24 -12.62 -2.77
C ASN A 207 -3.81 -13.58 -3.81
N PHE A 208 -5.06 -13.39 -4.18
CA PHE A 208 -5.63 -14.04 -5.35
C PHE A 208 -5.64 -13.06 -6.52
N ALA A 209 -5.22 -13.55 -7.69
CA ALA A 209 -5.17 -12.77 -8.92
C ALA A 209 -5.97 -13.44 -10.03
N HIS A 210 -6.82 -12.69 -10.71
CA HIS A 210 -7.49 -13.09 -11.93
C HIS A 210 -6.87 -12.36 -13.13
N ILE A 211 -6.43 -13.12 -14.13
CA ILE A 211 -5.92 -12.57 -15.39
C ILE A 211 -7.11 -12.20 -16.27
N ILE A 212 -7.33 -10.91 -16.47
CA ILE A 212 -8.43 -10.39 -17.29
C ILE A 212 -8.06 -10.44 -18.79
N GLY A 213 -6.78 -10.32 -19.09
CA GLY A 213 -6.22 -10.32 -20.44
C GLY A 213 -4.79 -9.79 -20.43
N PRO A 214 -4.15 -9.62 -21.60
CA PRO A 214 -2.78 -9.15 -21.68
C PRO A 214 -2.55 -7.88 -20.85
N ASN A 215 -1.54 -7.92 -19.98
CA ASN A 215 -1.18 -6.83 -19.06
C ASN A 215 -2.35 -6.30 -18.21
N ARG A 216 -3.33 -7.14 -17.86
CA ARG A 216 -4.47 -6.75 -17.04
C ARG A 216 -4.83 -7.81 -16.01
N LEU A 217 -4.80 -7.43 -14.74
CA LEU A 217 -5.12 -8.28 -13.60
C LEU A 217 -6.23 -7.66 -12.75
N PHE A 218 -6.98 -8.52 -12.05
CA PHE A 218 -7.71 -8.14 -10.85
C PHE A 218 -7.08 -8.86 -9.66
N VAL A 219 -6.72 -8.11 -8.61
CA VAL A 219 -6.08 -8.64 -7.41
C VAL A 219 -6.92 -8.35 -6.19
N ARG A 220 -7.10 -9.37 -5.35
CA ARG A 220 -7.76 -9.28 -4.05
C ARG A 220 -6.82 -9.82 -2.98
N THR A 221 -6.67 -9.09 -1.89
CA THR A 221 -5.71 -9.41 -0.82
C THR A 221 -6.41 -9.56 0.53
N TYR A 222 -6.01 -10.59 1.26
CA TYR A 222 -6.20 -10.72 2.70
C TYR A 222 -4.86 -10.40 3.37
N GLU A 223 -4.77 -9.27 4.06
CA GLU A 223 -3.53 -8.81 4.69
C GLU A 223 -3.35 -9.36 6.09
N ARG A 224 -2.12 -9.74 6.40
CA ARG A 224 -1.70 -10.20 7.72
C ARG A 224 -1.96 -9.12 8.78
N GLY A 225 -2.70 -9.48 9.82
CA GLY A 225 -3.03 -8.57 10.93
C GLY A 225 -4.14 -7.56 10.64
N VAL A 226 -4.67 -7.50 9.39
CA VAL A 226 -5.68 -6.52 8.97
C VAL A 226 -6.95 -7.21 8.45
N GLY A 227 -6.82 -8.24 7.62
CA GLY A 227 -7.92 -8.88 6.92
C GLY A 227 -8.04 -8.43 5.47
N PHE A 228 -9.27 -8.39 4.92
CA PHE A 228 -9.50 -7.87 3.59
C PHE A 228 -9.20 -6.38 3.52
N THR A 229 -8.45 -5.97 2.49
CA THR A 229 -8.13 -4.56 2.24
C THR A 229 -8.55 -4.15 0.82
N ASN A 230 -8.78 -2.85 0.66
CA ASN A 230 -9.16 -2.28 -0.63
C ASN A 230 -8.01 -2.36 -1.64
N ALA A 231 -6.76 -2.22 -1.19
CA ALA A 231 -5.57 -2.32 -2.03
C ALA A 231 -4.32 -2.55 -1.18
N CYS A 232 -3.59 -3.63 -1.44
CA CYS A 232 -2.27 -3.89 -0.90
C CYS A 232 -1.19 -3.60 -1.96
N GLY A 233 -0.48 -2.49 -1.85
CA GLY A 233 0.51 -2.08 -2.85
C GLY A 233 1.65 -3.09 -3.04
N THR A 234 2.16 -3.66 -1.95
CA THR A 234 3.18 -4.72 -1.98
C THR A 234 2.63 -6.03 -2.52
N GLY A 235 1.39 -6.41 -2.14
CA GLY A 235 0.72 -7.59 -2.67
C GLY A 235 0.49 -7.52 -4.18
N ILE A 236 0.05 -6.38 -4.67
CA ILE A 236 -0.10 -6.10 -6.11
C ILE A 236 1.27 -6.19 -6.81
N SER A 237 2.32 -5.63 -6.22
CA SER A 237 3.67 -5.67 -6.79
C SER A 237 4.24 -7.10 -6.84
N ALA A 238 4.09 -7.88 -5.76
CA ALA A 238 4.47 -9.28 -5.72
C ALA A 238 3.70 -10.11 -6.77
N THR A 239 2.39 -9.86 -6.90
CA THR A 239 1.53 -10.51 -7.88
C THR A 239 1.94 -10.18 -9.31
N SER A 240 2.27 -8.92 -9.60
CA SER A 240 2.72 -8.50 -10.94
C SER A 240 4.06 -9.14 -11.30
N LEU A 241 4.97 -9.28 -10.34
CA LEU A 241 6.23 -10.01 -10.56
C LEU A 241 5.95 -11.50 -10.84
N ALA A 242 5.11 -12.16 -10.04
CA ALA A 242 4.73 -13.55 -10.30
C ALA A 242 4.07 -13.72 -11.67
N PHE A 243 3.24 -12.73 -12.08
CA PHE A 243 2.59 -12.73 -13.38
C PHE A 243 3.60 -12.72 -14.55
N VAL A 244 4.56 -11.82 -14.53
CA VAL A 244 5.59 -11.74 -15.59
C VAL A 244 6.46 -13.00 -15.60
N LEU A 245 6.76 -13.59 -14.44
CA LEU A 245 7.59 -14.79 -14.35
C LEU A 245 6.87 -16.07 -14.83
N LEU A 246 5.55 -16.17 -14.65
CA LEU A 246 4.77 -17.38 -14.93
C LEU A 246 3.91 -17.30 -16.20
N HIS A 247 3.56 -16.09 -16.64
CA HIS A 247 2.65 -15.83 -17.76
C HIS A 247 3.29 -14.83 -18.75
N GLY A 248 4.53 -15.11 -19.15
CA GLY A 248 5.30 -14.27 -20.07
C GLY A 248 4.70 -14.12 -21.48
N ASP A 249 3.68 -14.92 -21.81
CA ASP A 249 2.85 -14.76 -23.00
C ASP A 249 1.78 -13.66 -22.87
N GLN A 250 1.49 -13.22 -21.64
CA GLN A 250 0.45 -12.24 -21.32
C GLN A 250 0.98 -10.97 -20.62
N GLY A 251 2.21 -11.01 -20.10
CA GLY A 251 2.86 -9.88 -19.44
C GLY A 251 4.38 -9.93 -19.58
N ALA A 252 5.03 -8.78 -19.71
CA ALA A 252 6.47 -8.69 -19.93
C ALA A 252 7.15 -7.75 -18.91
N PHE A 253 8.48 -7.90 -18.76
CA PHE A 253 9.31 -6.93 -18.05
C PHE A 253 9.29 -5.59 -18.77
N ASP A 254 9.43 -4.53 -18.00
CA ASP A 254 9.47 -3.13 -18.45
C ASP A 254 8.20 -2.65 -19.17
N GLU A 255 7.12 -3.45 -19.12
CA GLU A 255 5.82 -3.11 -19.67
C GLU A 255 4.79 -2.83 -18.56
N PRO A 256 3.91 -1.81 -18.74
CA PRO A 256 2.93 -1.46 -17.73
C PRO A 256 1.81 -2.50 -17.65
N ILE A 257 1.60 -3.04 -16.45
CA ILE A 257 0.48 -3.92 -16.11
C ILE A 257 -0.58 -3.12 -15.38
N THR A 258 -1.82 -3.15 -15.85
CA THR A 258 -2.96 -2.54 -15.16
C THR A 258 -3.54 -3.53 -14.17
N VAL A 259 -3.55 -3.15 -12.90
CA VAL A 259 -4.06 -3.99 -11.82
C VAL A 259 -5.27 -3.33 -11.18
N TYR A 260 -6.43 -3.94 -11.36
CA TYR A 260 -7.67 -3.57 -10.67
C TYR A 260 -7.72 -4.23 -9.30
N ASN A 261 -8.36 -3.57 -8.35
CA ASN A 261 -8.55 -4.03 -6.97
C ASN A 261 -9.84 -3.42 -6.40
N PRO A 262 -10.31 -3.85 -5.22
CA PRO A 262 -11.53 -3.30 -4.63
C PRO A 262 -11.50 -1.77 -4.42
N GLY A 263 -10.35 -1.18 -4.18
CA GLY A 263 -10.16 0.27 -3.97
C GLY A 263 -9.94 1.07 -5.25
N GLY A 264 -9.94 0.42 -6.44
CA GLY A 264 -9.76 1.11 -7.71
C GLY A 264 -8.77 0.44 -8.67
N MET A 265 -7.79 1.18 -9.13
CA MET A 265 -6.80 0.72 -10.11
C MET A 265 -5.43 1.31 -9.79
N VAL A 266 -4.40 0.52 -10.02
CA VAL A 266 -3.00 0.94 -10.08
C VAL A 266 -2.36 0.38 -11.35
N LYS A 267 -1.18 0.89 -11.70
CA LYS A 267 -0.31 0.27 -12.70
C LYS A 267 0.96 -0.21 -12.01
N THR A 268 1.54 -1.28 -12.52
CA THR A 268 2.85 -1.77 -12.10
C THR A 268 3.74 -1.95 -13.31
N VAL A 269 5.05 -1.74 -13.13
CA VAL A 269 6.07 -2.10 -14.10
C VAL A 269 7.08 -2.97 -13.37
N VAL A 270 7.30 -4.17 -13.86
CA VAL A 270 8.26 -5.12 -13.27
C VAL A 270 9.59 -4.97 -13.97
N HIS A 271 10.64 -4.73 -13.22
CA HIS A 271 11.99 -4.54 -13.74
C HIS A 271 12.92 -5.67 -13.29
N TYR A 272 13.85 -6.03 -14.17
CA TYR A 272 14.96 -6.91 -13.86
C TYR A 272 16.27 -6.30 -14.36
N GLN A 273 17.10 -5.81 -13.45
CA GLN A 273 18.37 -5.18 -13.75
C GLN A 273 19.42 -5.59 -12.72
N ASP A 274 20.65 -5.81 -13.13
CA ASP A 274 21.78 -6.17 -12.26
C ASP A 274 21.49 -7.39 -11.35
N ARG A 275 20.78 -8.38 -11.90
CA ARG A 275 20.31 -9.60 -11.19
C ARG A 275 19.35 -9.32 -10.03
N ARG A 276 18.65 -8.18 -10.05
CA ARG A 276 17.68 -7.79 -9.04
C ARG A 276 16.32 -7.49 -9.68
N TYR A 277 15.27 -7.94 -9.02
CA TYR A 277 13.91 -7.55 -9.34
C TYR A 277 13.52 -6.35 -8.48
N TRP A 278 12.78 -5.46 -9.06
CA TRP A 278 12.05 -4.41 -8.36
C TRP A 278 10.79 -4.08 -9.15
N VAL A 279 9.81 -3.48 -8.47
CA VAL A 279 8.54 -3.16 -9.11
C VAL A 279 8.26 -1.68 -8.91
N GLU A 280 7.87 -1.01 -9.97
CA GLU A 280 7.33 0.32 -9.89
C GLU A 280 5.81 0.23 -9.72
N LEU A 281 5.29 0.86 -8.68
CA LEU A 281 3.86 0.93 -8.38
C LEU A 281 3.36 2.35 -8.64
N VAL A 282 2.51 2.51 -9.65
CA VAL A 282 1.88 3.78 -10.01
C VAL A 282 0.43 3.77 -9.57
N GLY A 283 0.03 4.75 -8.76
CA GLY A 283 -1.34 4.86 -8.30
C GLY A 283 -1.71 6.30 -7.96
N ASN A 284 -2.98 6.53 -7.65
CA ASN A 284 -3.43 7.85 -7.22
C ASN A 284 -2.75 8.30 -5.93
N ALA A 285 -2.62 9.60 -5.81
CA ALA A 285 -2.17 10.29 -4.62
C ALA A 285 -3.14 11.44 -4.35
N THR A 286 -4.32 11.10 -3.83
CA THR A 286 -5.44 12.04 -3.66
C THR A 286 -5.32 12.79 -2.35
N PHE A 287 -5.43 14.11 -2.38
CA PHE A 287 -5.58 14.96 -1.22
C PHE A 287 -7.07 15.27 -1.04
N THR A 288 -7.63 14.93 0.11
CA THR A 288 -9.06 15.14 0.35
C THR A 288 -9.33 16.46 1.08
N HIS A 289 -8.47 16.79 2.07
CA HIS A 289 -8.64 18.00 2.89
C HIS A 289 -7.30 18.58 3.31
N HIS A 290 -7.22 19.91 3.31
CA HIS A 290 -6.20 20.68 4.02
C HIS A 290 -6.73 21.10 5.39
N ILE A 291 -5.91 20.94 6.43
CA ILE A 291 -6.30 21.17 7.82
C ILE A 291 -5.26 22.09 8.45
N LYS A 292 -5.70 23.25 8.97
CA LYS A 292 -4.86 24.17 9.74
C LYS A 292 -5.20 24.00 11.20
N VAL A 293 -4.18 23.83 12.05
CA VAL A 293 -4.32 23.54 13.48
C VAL A 293 -3.24 24.28 14.27
N GLU A 294 -3.49 24.58 15.54
CA GLU A 294 -2.43 25.06 16.42
C GLU A 294 -1.43 23.93 16.73
N GLU A 295 -0.15 24.27 16.75
CA GLU A 295 0.92 23.30 16.99
C GLU A 295 0.80 22.65 18.37
N ALA A 296 0.31 23.39 19.37
CA ALA A 296 0.04 22.87 20.70
C ALA A 296 -0.94 21.68 20.72
N ASP A 297 -1.99 21.75 19.86
CA ASP A 297 -2.99 20.68 19.78
C ASP A 297 -2.40 19.39 19.18
N LEU A 298 -1.41 19.50 18.28
CA LEU A 298 -0.66 18.35 17.80
C LEU A 298 0.13 17.67 18.93
N HIS A 299 0.83 18.46 19.73
CA HIS A 299 1.63 17.96 20.86
C HIS A 299 0.77 17.32 21.96
N GLN A 300 -0.47 17.81 22.14
CA GLN A 300 -1.43 17.33 23.14
C GLN A 300 -2.33 16.22 22.62
N ALA A 301 -2.26 15.89 21.31
CA ALA A 301 -3.18 14.99 20.63
C ALA A 301 -4.66 15.37 20.87
N SER A 302 -4.98 16.67 20.77
CA SER A 302 -6.31 17.23 21.06
C SER A 302 -6.99 17.83 19.84
N VAL A 303 -6.47 17.56 18.63
CA VAL A 303 -7.03 18.07 17.37
C VAL A 303 -8.46 17.57 17.15
N ASN A 304 -9.39 18.49 16.94
CA ASN A 304 -10.80 18.18 16.66
C ASN A 304 -11.39 19.20 15.67
N ALA A 305 -12.64 19.03 15.26
CA ALA A 305 -13.27 19.90 14.28
C ALA A 305 -13.51 21.34 14.77
N GLU A 306 -13.51 21.57 16.08
CA GLU A 306 -13.78 22.88 16.68
C GLU A 306 -12.52 23.74 16.78
N ASN A 307 -11.33 23.10 16.91
CA ASN A 307 -10.05 23.81 17.06
C ASN A 307 -9.16 23.81 15.82
N CYS A 308 -9.72 23.45 14.65
CA CYS A 308 -8.99 23.48 13.39
C CYS A 308 -9.84 24.09 12.24
N THR A 309 -9.15 24.52 11.18
CA THR A 309 -9.80 24.96 9.94
C THR A 309 -9.64 23.89 8.88
N ILE A 310 -10.75 23.36 8.38
CA ILE A 310 -10.78 22.27 7.40
C ILE A 310 -11.26 22.82 6.05
N THR A 311 -10.52 22.51 4.98
CA THR A 311 -10.84 22.89 3.61
C THR A 311 -10.78 21.66 2.70
N ALA A 312 -11.91 21.28 2.10
CA ALA A 312 -11.97 20.20 1.12
C ALA A 312 -11.30 20.62 -0.19
N THR A 313 -10.64 19.67 -0.86
CA THR A 313 -9.97 19.92 -2.15
C THR A 313 -10.88 19.67 -3.36
N GLY A 314 -11.88 18.81 -3.22
CA GLY A 314 -12.73 18.34 -4.32
C GLY A 314 -12.19 17.06 -5.01
N GLU A 315 -10.94 16.68 -4.83
CA GLU A 315 -10.32 15.53 -5.52
C GLU A 315 -10.97 14.18 -5.16
N GLN A 316 -11.58 14.06 -3.97
CA GLN A 316 -12.31 12.84 -3.60
C GLN A 316 -13.43 12.55 -4.61
N ALA A 317 -14.20 13.55 -5.02
CA ALA A 317 -15.28 13.38 -5.98
C ALA A 317 -14.75 12.97 -7.38
N ALA A 318 -13.62 13.55 -7.80
CA ALA A 318 -12.96 13.19 -9.05
C ALA A 318 -12.47 11.72 -9.02
N TYR A 319 -11.86 11.29 -7.91
CA TYR A 319 -11.45 9.90 -7.74
C TYR A 319 -12.64 8.93 -7.74
N GLU A 320 -13.72 9.24 -7.05
CA GLU A 320 -14.94 8.43 -7.06
C GLU A 320 -15.56 8.33 -8.46
N GLN A 321 -15.56 9.42 -9.22
CA GLN A 321 -16.00 9.40 -10.61
C GLN A 321 -15.09 8.50 -11.46
N PHE A 322 -13.77 8.59 -11.29
CA PHE A 322 -12.80 7.74 -11.98
C PHE A 322 -13.07 6.26 -11.71
N ILE A 323 -13.20 5.83 -10.45
CA ILE A 323 -13.38 4.41 -10.11
C ILE A 323 -14.75 3.85 -10.53
N ARG A 324 -15.79 4.67 -10.71
CA ARG A 324 -17.11 4.22 -11.19
C ARG A 324 -17.05 3.59 -12.58
N HIS A 325 -16.09 3.98 -13.39
CA HIS A 325 -15.91 3.51 -14.78
C HIS A 325 -14.99 2.28 -14.90
N LEU A 326 -14.40 1.82 -13.78
CA LEU A 326 -13.53 0.65 -13.76
C LEU A 326 -14.34 -0.66 -13.80
N PRO A 327 -13.76 -1.77 -14.28
CA PRO A 327 -14.36 -3.09 -14.21
C PRO A 327 -14.78 -3.45 -12.77
N LYS A 328 -15.98 -4.02 -12.63
CA LYS A 328 -16.52 -4.43 -11.33
C LYS A 328 -16.51 -5.95 -11.19
N PHE A 329 -16.19 -6.43 -9.99
CA PHE A 329 -16.21 -7.83 -9.60
C PHE A 329 -17.21 -8.04 -8.46
N ASN A 330 -17.97 -9.14 -8.50
CA ASN A 330 -18.96 -9.48 -7.48
C ASN A 330 -18.30 -10.26 -6.35
N LEU A 331 -17.75 -9.58 -5.37
CA LEU A 331 -17.06 -10.20 -4.26
C LEU A 331 -18.05 -10.74 -3.21
N SER A 332 -17.91 -12.01 -2.83
CA SER A 332 -18.79 -12.70 -1.87
C SER A 332 -18.68 -12.15 -0.43
N GLN A 333 -17.55 -11.54 -0.12
CA GLN A 333 -17.33 -10.81 1.14
C GLN A 333 -16.79 -9.42 0.77
N ARG A 334 -17.45 -8.38 1.27
CA ARG A 334 -16.95 -7.01 1.15
C ARG A 334 -16.16 -6.68 2.42
N ASN A 335 -15.16 -5.83 2.27
CA ASN A 335 -14.35 -5.30 3.38
C ASN A 335 -15.18 -4.49 4.36
#